data_6cb4179137d1f768bf4bd3bcf85474d1
#
_entry.id   6cb4179137d1f768bf4bd3bcf85474d1
#
_cell.length_a   1.000
_cell.length_b   1.000
_cell.length_c   1.000
_cell.angle_alpha   90.00
_cell.angle_beta   90.00
_cell.angle_gamma   90.00
#
_symmetry.space_group_name_H-M   'P 1'
#
loop_
_entity.id
_entity.type
_entity.pdbx_description
1 polymer ?
#
loop_
_entity_poly.entity_id
_entity_poly.type
_entity_poly.pdbx_seq_one_letter_code
_entity_poly.pdbx_strand_id
1 'polypeptide(L)'
;WPAGSRPYIAGSTDNSLLQLAFGYNGIERIAGNEGGGPGGGGAGGHGGHGGGMNLFFGGDPGIGRLFGPSMGVEASWLLPAALIGLVAGLWLSWRATRTDRVRAGLLLWGGWLLVTGAVFSFMAGTVHPYYNVALAPAVAALVGISVAQLVQRRASLVPRLVLAAMLAVTGVWSFLLLNRTPEWWPVVRWVVLVGSIVVALLFALRAHRLGRATAVVAIAAALVGLGGPAAFSIYNAATAHSGPGTMSGPQKAGGFGFGGGPRGPGGPGRGGDNAQVEALLKGVDNRWAAAGIGSMSVSDLELNTGASLMAIGGFTGGDPSPTLTQFQQYVADGQVRYFLADSGRGGPPGHRSGTASEITTWVEQNFTKKDVGGTTVYDLQSKA
;
A
#
# COMPACT_ATOMS: atom_id res chain seq x y z
N TRP A 1 -18.56 -17.66 19.17
CA TRP A 1 -18.02 -18.93 18.70
C TRP A 1 -16.89 -19.37 19.65
N PRO A 2 -16.98 -20.57 20.28
CA PRO A 2 -15.96 -21.06 21.21
C PRO A 2 -14.58 -21.22 20.52
N ALA A 3 -13.50 -20.97 21.26
CA ALA A 3 -12.14 -21.04 20.72
C ALA A 3 -11.79 -22.40 20.08
N GLY A 4 -12.30 -23.49 20.64
CA GLY A 4 -12.02 -24.84 20.13
C GLY A 4 -12.80 -25.26 18.89
N SER A 5 -13.78 -24.46 18.42
CA SER A 5 -14.64 -24.80 17.27
C SER A 5 -14.68 -23.71 16.20
N ARG A 6 -13.90 -22.66 16.34
CA ARG A 6 -13.78 -21.58 15.35
C ARG A 6 -12.50 -21.74 14.53
N PRO A 7 -12.46 -21.22 13.29
CA PRO A 7 -11.21 -21.07 12.54
C PRO A 7 -10.18 -20.27 13.36
N TYR A 8 -8.89 -20.56 13.13
CA TYR A 8 -7.81 -19.80 13.76
C TYR A 8 -7.87 -18.32 13.32
N ILE A 9 -7.76 -17.42 14.28
CA ILE A 9 -7.74 -15.97 14.01
C ILE A 9 -6.29 -15.56 13.71
N ALA A 10 -5.97 -15.47 12.42
CA ALA A 10 -4.65 -15.13 11.93
C ALA A 10 -4.15 -13.80 12.50
N GLY A 11 -2.86 -13.73 12.81
CA GLY A 11 -2.23 -12.57 13.45
C GLY A 11 -2.44 -12.49 14.97
N SER A 12 -3.20 -13.41 15.59
CA SER A 12 -3.28 -13.54 17.04
C SER A 12 -2.35 -14.66 17.53
N THR A 13 -1.87 -14.58 18.76
CA THR A 13 -1.07 -15.65 19.39
C THR A 13 -1.91 -16.61 20.23
N ASP A 14 -3.10 -16.16 20.66
CA ASP A 14 -4.01 -16.87 21.56
C ASP A 14 -5.36 -17.20 20.91
N ASN A 15 -5.48 -17.08 19.60
CA ASN A 15 -6.73 -17.27 18.85
C ASN A 15 -7.85 -16.31 19.35
N SER A 16 -7.50 -15.05 19.68
CA SER A 16 -8.41 -14.04 20.25
C SER A 16 -8.62 -12.85 19.31
N LEU A 17 -9.90 -12.50 19.05
CA LEU A 17 -10.26 -11.28 18.34
C LEU A 17 -9.82 -10.01 19.09
N LEU A 18 -9.83 -10.04 20.41
CA LEU A 18 -9.43 -8.89 21.21
C LEU A 18 -7.92 -8.65 21.08
N GLN A 19 -7.12 -9.71 21.11
CA GLN A 19 -5.69 -9.61 20.87
C GLN A 19 -5.39 -9.11 19.44
N LEU A 20 -6.10 -9.63 18.44
CA LEU A 20 -5.94 -9.14 17.07
C LEU A 20 -6.30 -7.65 16.96
N ALA A 21 -7.42 -7.21 17.56
CA ALA A 21 -7.92 -5.85 17.41
C ALA A 21 -7.12 -4.83 18.23
N PHE A 22 -6.81 -5.11 19.47
CA PHE A 22 -6.14 -4.17 20.39
C PHE A 22 -4.63 -4.36 20.45
N GLY A 23 -4.12 -5.58 20.28
CA GLY A 23 -2.69 -5.89 20.16
C GLY A 23 -2.20 -5.62 18.75
N TYR A 24 -2.17 -6.65 17.92
CA TYR A 24 -1.54 -6.66 16.59
C TYR A 24 -1.99 -5.50 15.67
N ASN A 25 -3.32 -5.26 15.53
CA ASN A 25 -3.84 -4.17 14.71
C ASN A 25 -4.03 -2.84 15.46
N GLY A 26 -3.81 -2.81 16.76
CA GLY A 26 -4.03 -1.65 17.62
C GLY A 26 -2.72 -1.04 18.14
N ILE A 27 -2.50 -1.17 19.44
CA ILE A 27 -1.41 -0.50 20.16
C ILE A 27 -0.04 -0.94 19.66
N GLU A 28 0.15 -2.23 19.37
CA GLU A 28 1.44 -2.76 18.90
C GLU A 28 1.84 -2.15 17.55
N ARG A 29 0.87 -1.94 16.65
CA ARG A 29 1.10 -1.30 15.35
C ARG A 29 1.46 0.17 15.47
N ILE A 30 0.92 0.88 16.46
CA ILE A 30 1.26 2.29 16.73
C ILE A 30 2.61 2.40 17.43
N ALA A 31 2.85 1.53 18.43
CA ALA A 31 4.04 1.57 19.27
C ALA A 31 5.28 0.88 18.65
N GLY A 32 5.09 0.05 17.61
CA GLY A 32 6.19 -0.69 16.98
C GLY A 32 6.64 -1.96 17.72
N ASN A 33 5.82 -2.48 18.65
CA ASN A 33 6.08 -3.68 19.43
C ASN A 33 5.56 -4.98 18.76
N GLU A 34 5.47 -5.00 17.44
CA GLU A 34 4.94 -6.15 16.67
C GLU A 34 5.80 -7.43 16.76
N GLY A 35 6.86 -7.43 17.62
CA GLY A 35 7.76 -8.57 17.80
C GLY A 35 7.19 -9.79 18.53
N GLY A 36 5.95 -9.73 19.02
CA GLY A 36 5.32 -10.78 19.83
C GLY A 36 4.32 -11.66 19.10
N GLY A 37 3.96 -11.39 17.84
CA GLY A 37 3.03 -12.20 17.06
C GLY A 37 3.73 -13.31 16.27
N PRO A 38 3.07 -14.45 15.98
CA PRO A 38 3.60 -15.49 15.11
C PRO A 38 3.78 -14.89 13.70
N GLY A 39 5.02 -14.60 13.28
CA GLY A 39 5.34 -13.99 11.99
C GLY A 39 5.83 -12.54 12.07
N GLY A 40 5.84 -11.93 13.23
CA GLY A 40 6.47 -10.64 13.51
C GLY A 40 7.99 -10.77 13.55
N GLY A 41 8.62 -10.96 12.38
CA GLY A 41 10.06 -10.71 12.23
C GLY A 41 10.29 -9.23 12.50
N GLY A 42 10.81 -8.90 13.71
CA GLY A 42 10.94 -7.58 14.28
C GLY A 42 11.27 -6.46 13.30
N ALA A 43 10.27 -5.71 12.89
CA ALA A 43 10.45 -4.38 12.33
C ALA A 43 10.88 -3.35 13.41
N GLY A 44 10.96 -3.78 14.67
CA GLY A 44 11.35 -2.96 15.82
C GLY A 44 12.83 -2.69 15.99
N GLY A 45 13.68 -3.06 15.05
CA GLY A 45 15.09 -2.68 15.07
C GLY A 45 15.34 -1.51 14.11
N HIS A 46 15.49 -0.31 14.61
CA HIS A 46 15.95 0.87 13.85
C HIS A 46 17.38 0.72 13.28
N GLY A 47 17.86 -0.49 13.05
CA GLY A 47 19.20 -0.81 12.59
C GLY A 47 19.18 -1.68 11.33
N GLY A 48 19.29 -1.06 10.14
CA GLY A 48 19.87 -1.75 9.01
C GLY A 48 18.93 -2.54 8.08
N HIS A 49 17.67 -2.15 7.92
CA HIS A 49 16.90 -2.65 6.77
C HIS A 49 17.41 -1.97 5.51
N GLY A 50 17.96 -2.75 4.55
CA GLY A 50 18.39 -2.21 3.25
C GLY A 50 17.30 -1.33 2.63
N GLY A 51 17.68 -0.19 2.07
CA GLY A 51 16.80 0.93 1.72
C GLY A 51 15.45 0.60 1.06
N GLY A 52 15.31 -0.55 0.36
CA GLY A 52 14.07 -0.95 -0.28
C GLY A 52 13.01 -1.48 0.68
N MET A 53 13.42 -2.28 1.66
CA MET A 53 12.52 -2.86 2.67
C MET A 53 11.92 -1.75 3.54
N ASN A 54 12.72 -0.75 3.93
CA ASN A 54 12.25 0.40 4.71
C ASN A 54 11.19 1.21 3.94
N LEU A 55 11.35 1.37 2.63
CA LEU A 55 10.36 2.07 1.80
C LEU A 55 9.01 1.35 1.73
N PHE A 56 9.01 0.02 1.70
CA PHE A 56 7.79 -0.79 1.72
C PHE A 56 7.02 -0.65 3.04
N PHE A 57 7.73 -0.48 4.16
CA PHE A 57 7.14 -0.22 5.48
C PHE A 57 7.00 1.27 5.80
N GLY A 58 6.86 2.11 4.78
CA GLY A 58 6.51 3.52 4.92
C GLY A 58 7.67 4.46 5.24
N GLY A 59 8.89 3.96 5.37
CA GLY A 59 10.07 4.76 5.76
C GLY A 59 10.09 5.13 7.24
N ASP A 60 11.07 5.96 7.64
CA ASP A 60 11.28 6.33 9.03
C ASP A 60 10.14 7.20 9.59
N PRO A 61 9.69 6.97 10.84
CA PRO A 61 8.73 7.83 11.52
C PRO A 61 9.22 9.28 11.62
N GLY A 62 8.32 10.23 11.41
CA GLY A 62 8.63 11.64 11.54
C GLY A 62 7.66 12.53 10.76
N ILE A 63 7.70 13.85 11.04
CA ILE A 63 6.78 14.83 10.44
C ILE A 63 6.87 14.89 8.91
N GLY A 64 8.03 14.56 8.34
CA GLY A 64 8.26 14.53 6.89
C GLY A 64 7.84 13.24 6.18
N ARG A 65 7.43 12.20 6.91
CA ARG A 65 7.17 10.87 6.37
C ARG A 65 6.16 10.87 5.22
N LEU A 66 5.06 11.61 5.37
CA LEU A 66 4.01 11.72 4.34
C LEU A 66 4.50 12.39 3.05
N PHE A 67 5.60 13.12 3.10
CA PHE A 67 6.27 13.75 1.95
C PHE A 67 7.49 12.95 1.47
N GLY A 68 7.86 11.93 2.21
CA GLY A 68 9.05 11.11 1.99
C GLY A 68 9.00 10.23 0.73
N PRO A 69 10.10 9.51 0.46
CA PRO A 69 10.22 8.66 -0.73
C PRO A 69 9.14 7.58 -0.82
N SER A 70 8.74 7.01 0.32
CA SER A 70 7.75 5.95 0.40
C SER A 70 6.32 6.47 0.21
N MET A 71 5.90 7.45 1.03
CA MET A 71 4.49 7.86 1.11
C MET A 71 4.13 9.04 0.22
N GLY A 72 5.12 9.82 -0.24
CA GLY A 72 4.87 11.08 -0.91
C GLY A 72 4.05 10.96 -2.21
N VAL A 73 4.33 9.96 -3.03
CA VAL A 73 3.62 9.74 -4.29
C VAL A 73 2.23 9.12 -4.11
N GLU A 74 1.95 8.56 -2.92
CA GLU A 74 0.65 7.95 -2.59
C GLU A 74 -0.39 9.00 -2.17
N ALA A 75 0.01 10.01 -1.38
CA ALA A 75 -0.97 10.89 -0.71
C ALA A 75 -0.66 12.38 -0.80
N SER A 76 0.58 12.80 -1.06
CA SER A 76 0.95 14.18 -0.78
C SER A 76 0.75 15.17 -1.92
N TRP A 77 0.23 14.77 -3.08
CA TRP A 77 0.04 15.63 -4.26
C TRP A 77 -0.65 16.96 -3.96
N LEU A 78 -1.77 16.90 -3.26
CA LEU A 78 -2.59 18.05 -2.88
C LEU A 78 -2.50 18.37 -1.38
N LEU A 79 -1.71 17.63 -0.61
CA LEU A 79 -1.59 17.80 0.84
C LEU A 79 -1.13 19.20 1.24
N PRO A 80 -0.10 19.81 0.59
CA PRO A 80 0.28 21.19 0.89
C PRO A 80 -0.85 22.20 0.62
N ALA A 81 -1.59 22.04 -0.48
CA ALA A 81 -2.72 22.89 -0.79
C ALA A 81 -3.86 22.73 0.22
N ALA A 82 -4.14 21.49 0.67
CA ALA A 82 -5.16 21.22 1.69
C ALA A 82 -4.82 21.90 3.02
N LEU A 83 -3.55 21.86 3.44
CA LEU A 83 -3.09 22.54 4.67
C LEU A 83 -3.18 24.05 4.56
N ILE A 84 -2.76 24.65 3.43
CA ILE A 84 -2.92 26.08 3.17
C ILE A 84 -4.41 26.45 3.18
N GLY A 85 -5.23 25.66 2.50
CA GLY A 85 -6.68 25.85 2.43
C GLY A 85 -7.37 25.75 3.79
N LEU A 86 -6.98 24.79 4.63
CA LEU A 86 -7.48 24.63 5.99
C LEU A 86 -7.20 25.89 6.84
N VAL A 87 -5.93 26.35 6.85
CA VAL A 87 -5.55 27.54 7.62
C VAL A 87 -6.28 28.77 7.12
N ALA A 88 -6.29 29.00 5.81
CA ALA A 88 -6.97 30.16 5.21
C ALA A 88 -8.48 30.10 5.41
N GLY A 89 -9.09 28.93 5.24
CA GLY A 89 -10.52 28.73 5.41
C GLY A 89 -10.98 28.95 6.85
N LEU A 90 -10.25 28.43 7.83
CA LEU A 90 -10.50 28.68 9.25
C LEU A 90 -10.31 30.16 9.60
N TRP A 91 -9.28 30.81 9.06
CA TRP A 91 -9.05 32.25 9.26
C TRP A 91 -10.18 33.09 8.66
N LEU A 92 -10.68 32.76 7.47
CA LEU A 92 -11.79 33.47 6.84
C LEU A 92 -13.13 33.24 7.54
N SER A 93 -13.29 32.16 8.27
CA SER A 93 -14.51 31.78 8.99
C SER A 93 -14.42 31.97 10.52
N TRP A 94 -13.31 32.54 11.05
CA TRP A 94 -13.06 32.58 12.49
C TRP A 94 -14.11 33.38 13.27
N ARG A 95 -14.71 34.42 12.62
CA ARG A 95 -15.79 35.23 13.18
C ARG A 95 -17.21 34.74 12.81
N ALA A 96 -17.30 33.64 12.07
CA ALA A 96 -18.58 33.05 11.74
C ALA A 96 -19.28 32.47 12.98
N THR A 97 -20.57 32.29 12.89
CA THR A 97 -21.38 31.69 13.97
C THR A 97 -20.91 30.25 14.26
N ARG A 98 -21.22 29.75 15.45
CA ARG A 98 -20.85 28.34 15.81
C ARG A 98 -21.57 27.32 14.93
N THR A 99 -22.66 27.68 14.28
CA THR A 99 -23.45 26.83 13.37
C THR A 99 -23.04 27.00 11.90
N ASP A 100 -21.94 27.70 11.60
CA ASP A 100 -21.43 27.86 10.23
C ASP A 100 -21.00 26.53 9.65
N ARG A 101 -21.62 26.12 8.54
CA ARG A 101 -21.39 24.81 7.92
C ARG A 101 -20.00 24.69 7.28
N VAL A 102 -19.47 25.79 6.74
CA VAL A 102 -18.13 25.80 6.13
C VAL A 102 -17.08 25.56 7.19
N ARG A 103 -17.18 26.30 8.31
CA ARG A 103 -16.29 26.12 9.46
C ARG A 103 -16.40 24.72 10.06
N ALA A 104 -17.64 24.19 10.20
CA ALA A 104 -17.85 22.83 10.68
C ALA A 104 -17.19 21.78 9.74
N GLY A 105 -17.34 21.94 8.43
CA GLY A 105 -16.69 21.09 7.44
C GLY A 105 -15.15 21.17 7.51
N LEU A 106 -14.59 22.37 7.65
CA LEU A 106 -13.14 22.54 7.81
C LEU A 106 -12.59 21.91 9.10
N LEU A 107 -13.33 21.99 10.21
CA LEU A 107 -12.94 21.36 11.47
C LEU A 107 -13.04 19.84 11.40
N LEU A 108 -14.10 19.30 10.78
CA LEU A 108 -14.28 17.87 10.60
C LEU A 108 -13.16 17.25 9.74
N TRP A 109 -13.01 17.76 8.53
CA TRP A 109 -12.04 17.25 7.58
C TRP A 109 -10.59 17.61 7.95
N GLY A 110 -10.38 18.77 8.56
CA GLY A 110 -9.11 19.18 9.12
C GLY A 110 -8.70 18.30 10.30
N GLY A 111 -9.62 17.99 11.21
CA GLY A 111 -9.41 17.04 12.30
C GLY A 111 -9.05 15.66 11.78
N TRP A 112 -9.82 15.14 10.81
CA TRP A 112 -9.51 13.87 10.15
C TRP A 112 -8.09 13.88 9.55
N LEU A 113 -7.76 14.89 8.72
CA LEU A 113 -6.45 14.99 8.08
C LEU A 113 -5.32 15.04 9.10
N LEU A 114 -5.43 15.89 10.13
CA LEU A 114 -4.36 16.10 11.10
C LEU A 114 -4.17 14.90 12.02
N VAL A 115 -5.26 14.29 12.50
CA VAL A 115 -5.17 13.11 13.39
C VAL A 115 -4.64 11.90 12.63
N THR A 116 -5.23 11.55 11.48
CA THR A 116 -4.78 10.41 10.68
C THR A 116 -3.36 10.65 10.13
N GLY A 117 -3.08 11.88 9.69
CA GLY A 117 -1.75 12.26 9.23
C GLY A 117 -0.70 12.17 10.33
N ALA A 118 -1.01 12.58 11.57
CA ALA A 118 -0.11 12.42 12.72
C ALA A 118 0.12 10.95 13.04
N VAL A 119 -0.93 10.12 13.06
CA VAL A 119 -0.79 8.66 13.27
C VAL A 119 0.17 8.08 12.23
N PHE A 120 -0.07 8.31 10.93
CA PHE A 120 0.79 7.76 9.87
C PHE A 120 2.20 8.34 9.87
N SER A 121 2.38 9.58 10.31
CA SER A 121 3.71 10.19 10.42
C SER A 121 4.55 9.59 11.54
N PHE A 122 3.95 9.28 12.69
CA PHE A 122 4.68 8.95 13.90
C PHE A 122 4.55 7.50 14.36
N MET A 123 3.60 6.71 13.81
CA MET A 123 3.52 5.29 14.16
C MET A 123 4.81 4.55 13.81
N ALA A 124 5.26 3.67 14.71
CA ALA A 124 6.53 2.98 14.62
C ALA A 124 6.40 1.53 14.12
N GLY A 125 5.19 0.95 14.15
CA GLY A 125 4.91 -0.39 13.64
C GLY A 125 4.72 -0.45 12.12
N THR A 126 4.21 -1.57 11.65
CA THR A 126 4.01 -1.81 10.22
C THR A 126 2.99 -0.85 9.62
N VAL A 127 3.43 0.00 8.70
CA VAL A 127 2.58 0.89 7.92
C VAL A 127 2.96 0.83 6.44
N HIS A 128 2.01 0.51 5.60
CA HIS A 128 2.26 0.47 4.17
C HIS A 128 1.84 1.77 3.49
N PRO A 129 2.57 2.21 2.43
CA PRO A 129 2.27 3.47 1.74
C PRO A 129 0.83 3.60 1.26
N TYR A 130 0.20 2.51 0.81
CA TYR A 130 -1.19 2.52 0.33
C TYR A 130 -2.24 2.78 1.43
N TYR A 131 -1.90 2.70 2.73
CA TYR A 131 -2.81 3.12 3.80
C TYR A 131 -3.16 4.60 3.72
N ASN A 132 -2.31 5.40 3.07
CA ASN A 132 -2.53 6.82 2.86
C ASN A 132 -3.82 7.14 2.10
N VAL A 133 -4.45 6.17 1.44
CA VAL A 133 -5.79 6.33 0.84
C VAL A 133 -6.81 6.87 1.85
N ALA A 134 -6.63 6.59 3.15
CA ALA A 134 -7.48 7.12 4.22
C ALA A 134 -7.40 8.66 4.37
N LEU A 135 -6.36 9.32 3.84
CA LEU A 135 -6.23 10.77 3.83
C LEU A 135 -6.96 11.43 2.64
N ALA A 136 -7.21 10.68 1.56
CA ALA A 136 -7.72 11.22 0.31
C ALA A 136 -9.07 11.96 0.46
N PRO A 137 -10.09 11.44 1.20
CA PRO A 137 -11.35 12.16 1.39
C PRO A 137 -11.16 13.50 2.09
N ALA A 138 -10.31 13.54 3.12
CA ALA A 138 -10.05 14.77 3.87
C ALA A 138 -9.29 15.80 3.02
N VAL A 139 -8.28 15.39 2.27
CA VAL A 139 -7.53 16.26 1.35
C VAL A 139 -8.47 16.84 0.28
N ALA A 140 -9.29 16.00 -0.36
CA ALA A 140 -10.22 16.42 -1.40
C ALA A 140 -11.27 17.41 -0.84
N ALA A 141 -11.85 17.11 0.31
CA ALA A 141 -12.83 17.96 0.96
C ALA A 141 -12.24 19.33 1.35
N LEU A 142 -11.06 19.35 1.96
CA LEU A 142 -10.40 20.59 2.35
C LEU A 142 -10.04 21.46 1.15
N VAL A 143 -9.48 20.88 0.08
CA VAL A 143 -9.19 21.61 -1.16
C VAL A 143 -10.49 22.14 -1.76
N GLY A 144 -11.53 21.31 -1.90
CA GLY A 144 -12.81 21.71 -2.49
C GLY A 144 -13.51 22.83 -1.71
N ILE A 145 -13.64 22.68 -0.38
CA ILE A 145 -14.26 23.69 0.50
C ILE A 145 -13.48 25.01 0.44
N SER A 146 -12.15 24.93 0.55
CA SER A 146 -11.30 26.14 0.57
C SER A 146 -11.30 26.85 -0.77
N VAL A 147 -11.16 26.11 -1.88
CA VAL A 147 -11.23 26.71 -3.23
C VAL A 147 -12.60 27.37 -3.45
N ALA A 148 -13.70 26.70 -3.12
CA ALA A 148 -15.04 27.28 -3.25
C ALA A 148 -15.19 28.58 -2.44
N GLN A 149 -14.76 28.58 -1.18
CA GLN A 149 -14.81 29.75 -0.29
C GLN A 149 -13.94 30.91 -0.80
N LEU A 150 -12.73 30.61 -1.27
CA LEU A 150 -11.78 31.62 -1.78
C LEU A 150 -12.23 32.19 -3.13
N VAL A 151 -12.81 31.37 -4.02
CA VAL A 151 -13.36 31.81 -5.30
C VAL A 151 -14.54 32.74 -5.11
N GLN A 152 -15.42 32.48 -4.15
CA GLN A 152 -16.52 33.40 -3.81
C GLN A 152 -16.03 34.80 -3.37
N ARG A 153 -14.84 34.85 -2.75
CA ARG A 153 -14.21 36.09 -2.23
C ARG A 153 -13.09 36.63 -3.12
N ARG A 154 -12.96 36.13 -4.36
CA ARG A 154 -11.86 36.45 -5.29
C ARG A 154 -11.72 37.93 -5.69
N ALA A 155 -12.69 38.75 -5.41
CA ALA A 155 -12.59 40.20 -5.59
C ALA A 155 -11.53 40.82 -4.66
N SER A 156 -11.33 40.24 -3.47
CA SER A 156 -10.33 40.67 -2.49
C SER A 156 -8.95 40.13 -2.81
N LEU A 157 -7.90 40.86 -2.39
CA LEU A 157 -6.51 40.49 -2.68
C LEU A 157 -6.09 39.17 -1.99
N VAL A 158 -6.36 39.05 -0.68
CA VAL A 158 -5.90 37.89 0.12
C VAL A 158 -6.46 36.56 -0.41
N PRO A 159 -7.79 36.38 -0.65
CA PRO A 159 -8.30 35.13 -1.22
C PRO A 159 -7.66 34.75 -2.57
N ARG A 160 -7.37 35.74 -3.42
CA ARG A 160 -6.68 35.49 -4.70
C ARG A 160 -5.25 35.01 -4.52
N LEU A 161 -4.50 35.66 -3.64
CA LEU A 161 -3.12 35.25 -3.34
C LEU A 161 -3.07 33.87 -2.71
N VAL A 162 -4.04 33.53 -1.86
CA VAL A 162 -4.14 32.16 -1.30
C VAL A 162 -4.43 31.13 -2.39
N LEU A 163 -5.39 31.40 -3.31
CA LEU A 163 -5.63 30.52 -4.47
C LEU A 163 -4.38 30.34 -5.34
N ALA A 164 -3.70 31.46 -5.63
CA ALA A 164 -2.45 31.44 -6.37
C ALA A 164 -1.36 30.61 -5.64
N ALA A 165 -1.21 30.80 -4.33
CA ALA A 165 -0.27 30.04 -3.51
C ALA A 165 -0.60 28.55 -3.47
N MET A 166 -1.87 28.17 -3.28
CA MET A 166 -2.30 26.77 -3.31
C MET A 166 -1.91 26.11 -4.63
N LEU A 167 -2.19 26.77 -5.77
CA LEU A 167 -1.88 26.23 -7.08
C LEU A 167 -0.36 26.17 -7.35
N ALA A 168 0.38 27.25 -7.03
CA ALA A 168 1.83 27.30 -7.22
C ALA A 168 2.55 26.23 -6.40
N VAL A 169 2.19 26.09 -5.11
CA VAL A 169 2.77 25.06 -4.23
C VAL A 169 2.42 23.67 -4.73
N THR A 170 1.19 23.43 -5.20
CA THR A 170 0.80 22.15 -5.82
C THR A 170 1.66 21.85 -7.05
N GLY A 171 1.87 22.84 -7.93
CA GLY A 171 2.69 22.67 -9.13
C GLY A 171 4.14 22.35 -8.83
N VAL A 172 4.74 23.10 -7.89
CA VAL A 172 6.12 22.85 -7.44
C VAL A 172 6.24 21.47 -6.79
N TRP A 173 5.31 21.12 -5.90
CA TRP A 173 5.34 19.83 -5.23
C TRP A 173 5.13 18.67 -6.20
N SER A 174 4.17 18.79 -7.11
CA SER A 174 3.97 17.79 -8.18
C SER A 174 5.21 17.62 -9.07
N PHE A 175 5.91 18.72 -9.40
CA PHE A 175 7.19 18.65 -10.11
C PHE A 175 8.23 17.84 -9.32
N LEU A 176 8.37 18.09 -8.01
CA LEU A 176 9.32 17.35 -7.16
C LEU A 176 8.97 15.86 -7.07
N LEU A 177 7.68 15.51 -7.01
CA LEU A 177 7.23 14.11 -7.01
C LEU A 177 7.50 13.43 -8.35
N LEU A 178 7.15 14.07 -9.47
CA LEU A 178 7.39 13.56 -10.82
C LEU A 178 8.91 13.47 -11.14
N ASN A 179 9.70 14.32 -10.55
CA ASN A 179 11.16 14.31 -10.71
C ASN A 179 11.84 13.15 -9.98
N ARG A 180 11.10 12.38 -9.16
CA ARG A 180 11.59 11.12 -8.58
C ARG A 180 11.80 10.03 -9.62
N THR A 181 11.04 10.08 -10.74
CA THR A 181 11.15 9.21 -11.91
C THR A 181 11.33 10.06 -13.19
N PRO A 182 12.49 10.70 -13.38
CA PRO A 182 12.67 11.77 -14.37
C PRO A 182 12.58 11.30 -15.83
N GLU A 183 12.79 10.01 -16.07
CA GLU A 183 12.71 9.39 -17.39
C GLU A 183 11.25 9.12 -17.82
N TRP A 184 10.34 8.99 -16.86
CA TRP A 184 8.95 8.75 -17.14
C TRP A 184 8.23 10.06 -17.51
N TRP A 185 7.78 10.17 -18.75
CA TRP A 185 7.06 11.31 -19.31
C TRP A 185 7.66 12.67 -18.91
N PRO A 186 8.91 12.97 -19.31
CA PRO A 186 9.67 14.12 -18.81
C PRO A 186 8.97 15.46 -19.07
N VAL A 187 8.12 15.55 -20.10
CA VAL A 187 7.37 16.77 -20.43
C VAL A 187 6.29 17.08 -19.39
N VAL A 188 5.65 16.05 -18.82
CA VAL A 188 4.51 16.24 -17.88
C VAL A 188 4.92 17.07 -16.65
N ARG A 189 6.10 16.80 -16.08
CA ARG A 189 6.58 17.56 -14.91
C ARG A 189 6.73 19.04 -15.18
N TRP A 190 7.24 19.39 -16.38
CA TRP A 190 7.41 20.78 -16.78
C TRP A 190 6.10 21.47 -17.12
N VAL A 191 5.18 20.79 -17.80
CA VAL A 191 3.84 21.30 -18.10
C VAL A 191 3.08 21.59 -16.80
N VAL A 192 3.14 20.68 -15.82
CA VAL A 192 2.51 20.86 -14.51
C VAL A 192 3.14 22.05 -13.77
N LEU A 193 4.48 22.14 -13.71
CA LEU A 193 5.15 23.23 -13.01
C LEU A 193 4.86 24.59 -13.66
N VAL A 194 5.21 24.73 -14.94
CA VAL A 194 5.09 26.01 -15.66
C VAL A 194 3.64 26.43 -15.76
N GLY A 195 2.75 25.49 -16.10
CA GLY A 195 1.31 25.75 -16.19
C GLY A 195 0.73 26.20 -14.86
N SER A 196 1.10 25.55 -13.75
CA SER A 196 0.63 25.97 -12.42
C SER A 196 1.12 27.35 -12.02
N ILE A 197 2.37 27.69 -12.31
CA ILE A 197 2.92 29.03 -12.02
C ILE A 197 2.23 30.10 -12.87
N VAL A 198 2.07 29.86 -14.19
CA VAL A 198 1.40 30.80 -15.09
C VAL A 198 -0.05 31.05 -14.63
N VAL A 199 -0.80 29.99 -14.35
CA VAL A 199 -2.19 30.13 -13.92
C VAL A 199 -2.29 30.76 -12.52
N ALA A 200 -1.36 30.47 -11.61
CA ALA A 200 -1.29 31.12 -10.31
C ALA A 200 -1.05 32.64 -10.44
N LEU A 201 -0.17 33.06 -11.33
CA LEU A 201 0.05 34.47 -11.66
C LEU A 201 -1.20 35.12 -12.24
N LEU A 202 -1.91 34.44 -13.15
CA LEU A 202 -3.18 34.94 -13.69
C LEU A 202 -4.22 35.15 -12.58
N PHE A 203 -4.33 34.27 -11.59
CA PHE A 203 -5.19 34.48 -10.44
C PHE A 203 -4.77 35.68 -9.60
N ALA A 204 -3.48 35.82 -9.32
CA ALA A 204 -2.95 36.97 -8.58
C ALA A 204 -3.23 38.30 -9.32
N LEU A 205 -3.09 38.32 -10.65
CA LEU A 205 -3.28 39.49 -11.53
C LEU A 205 -4.75 39.77 -11.93
N ARG A 206 -5.74 39.22 -11.22
CA ARG A 206 -7.16 39.46 -11.42
C ARG A 206 -7.76 38.90 -12.72
N ALA A 207 -7.30 37.71 -13.18
CA ALA A 207 -7.90 37.04 -14.33
C ALA A 207 -9.42 36.79 -14.23
N HIS A 208 -9.99 36.86 -13.03
CA HIS A 208 -11.44 36.79 -12.83
C HIS A 208 -12.22 37.93 -13.50
N ARG A 209 -11.57 38.99 -13.99
CA ARG A 209 -12.18 40.09 -14.74
C ARG A 209 -12.23 39.81 -16.25
N LEU A 210 -11.68 38.70 -16.73
CA LEU A 210 -11.62 38.34 -18.15
C LEU A 210 -12.96 37.78 -18.71
N GLY A 211 -14.07 37.95 -18.02
CA GLY A 211 -15.38 37.49 -18.47
C GLY A 211 -15.37 35.97 -18.72
N ARG A 212 -15.73 35.53 -19.92
CA ARG A 212 -15.77 34.12 -20.30
C ARG A 212 -14.40 33.41 -20.21
N ALA A 213 -13.30 34.12 -20.39
CA ALA A 213 -11.95 33.56 -20.26
C ALA A 213 -11.63 33.12 -18.80
N THR A 214 -12.35 33.61 -17.80
CA THR A 214 -12.23 33.12 -16.41
C THR A 214 -12.51 31.63 -16.30
N ALA A 215 -13.45 31.09 -17.08
CA ALA A 215 -13.74 29.66 -17.09
C ALA A 215 -12.57 28.85 -17.67
N VAL A 216 -11.92 29.36 -18.72
CA VAL A 216 -10.72 28.74 -19.31
C VAL A 216 -9.58 28.68 -18.29
N VAL A 217 -9.35 29.78 -17.55
CA VAL A 217 -8.33 29.82 -16.49
C VAL A 217 -8.65 28.83 -15.36
N ALA A 218 -9.93 28.71 -14.99
CA ALA A 218 -10.36 27.73 -13.97
C ALA A 218 -10.16 26.27 -14.42
N ILE A 219 -10.51 25.97 -15.67
CA ILE A 219 -10.25 24.64 -16.27
C ILE A 219 -8.74 24.36 -16.32
N ALA A 220 -7.95 25.33 -16.78
CA ALA A 220 -6.49 25.19 -16.81
C ALA A 220 -5.92 24.94 -15.41
N ALA A 221 -6.42 25.64 -14.37
CA ALA A 221 -6.03 25.42 -12.99
C ALA A 221 -6.32 23.99 -12.52
N ALA A 222 -7.51 23.46 -12.86
CA ALA A 222 -7.87 22.09 -12.52
C ALA A 222 -6.98 21.07 -13.25
N LEU A 223 -6.73 21.29 -14.55
CA LEU A 223 -5.89 20.38 -15.34
C LEU A 223 -4.44 20.34 -14.83
N VAL A 224 -3.81 21.50 -14.57
CA VAL A 224 -2.43 21.52 -14.09
C VAL A 224 -2.34 21.12 -12.61
N GLY A 225 -3.30 21.50 -11.77
CA GLY A 225 -3.33 21.13 -10.36
C GLY A 225 -3.55 19.64 -10.12
N LEU A 226 -4.32 18.99 -11.00
CA LEU A 226 -4.56 17.53 -10.94
C LEU A 226 -3.69 16.74 -11.90
N GLY A 227 -2.84 17.39 -12.71
CA GLY A 227 -2.06 16.75 -13.77
C GLY A 227 -1.10 15.66 -13.24
N GLY A 228 -0.44 15.91 -12.12
CA GLY A 228 0.45 14.94 -11.47
C GLY A 228 -0.29 13.67 -10.99
N PRO A 229 -1.26 13.79 -10.06
CA PRO A 229 -2.00 12.64 -9.58
C PRO A 229 -2.79 11.93 -10.69
N ALA A 230 -3.34 12.65 -11.68
CA ALA A 230 -4.03 12.06 -12.81
C ALA A 230 -3.10 11.20 -13.68
N ALA A 231 -1.90 11.69 -13.97
CA ALA A 231 -0.91 10.94 -14.74
C ALA A 231 -0.52 9.64 -14.05
N PHE A 232 -0.30 9.66 -12.72
CA PHE A 232 -0.01 8.46 -11.93
C PHE A 232 -1.21 7.51 -11.88
N SER A 233 -2.43 8.02 -11.71
CA SER A 233 -3.65 7.19 -11.70
C SER A 233 -3.88 6.49 -13.03
N ILE A 234 -3.68 7.19 -14.15
CA ILE A 234 -3.80 6.61 -15.51
C ILE A 234 -2.73 5.53 -15.70
N TYR A 235 -1.48 5.81 -15.29
CA TYR A 235 -0.40 4.82 -15.38
C TYR A 235 -0.73 3.56 -14.57
N ASN A 236 -1.17 3.71 -13.32
CA ASN A 236 -1.51 2.58 -12.46
C ASN A 236 -2.68 1.75 -13.03
N ALA A 237 -3.70 2.42 -13.62
CA ALA A 237 -4.83 1.73 -14.23
C ALA A 237 -4.44 1.00 -15.54
N ALA A 238 -3.45 1.52 -16.28
CA ALA A 238 -2.99 0.96 -17.55
C ALA A 238 -1.89 -0.09 -17.41
N THR A 239 -1.29 -0.23 -16.22
CA THR A 239 -0.13 -1.11 -16.00
C THR A 239 -0.48 -2.19 -14.99
N ALA A 240 -0.34 -3.46 -15.39
CA ALA A 240 -0.50 -4.56 -14.46
C ALA A 240 0.61 -4.55 -13.40
N HIS A 241 0.22 -4.63 -12.14
CA HIS A 241 1.12 -4.74 -11.01
C HIS A 241 1.01 -6.14 -10.42
N SER A 242 2.14 -6.72 -10.04
CA SER A 242 2.21 -8.05 -9.43
C SER A 242 2.97 -8.00 -8.12
N GLY A 243 2.58 -8.88 -7.18
CA GLY A 243 3.19 -9.03 -5.88
C GLY A 243 2.62 -8.13 -4.80
N PRO A 244 2.88 -8.45 -3.53
CA PRO A 244 2.41 -7.69 -2.38
C PRO A 244 3.13 -6.34 -2.29
N GLY A 245 2.38 -5.26 -2.02
CA GLY A 245 2.94 -3.95 -1.73
C GLY A 245 3.39 -3.16 -2.94
N THR A 246 2.65 -3.24 -4.03
CA THR A 246 2.84 -2.34 -5.18
C THR A 246 2.69 -0.89 -4.75
N MET A 247 3.63 -0.05 -5.15
CA MET A 247 3.59 1.40 -4.96
C MET A 247 3.05 2.08 -6.20
N SER A 248 2.40 3.23 -6.02
CA SER A 248 1.86 4.01 -7.14
C SER A 248 2.95 4.59 -8.03
N GLY A 249 2.64 4.64 -9.33
CA GLY A 249 3.48 5.24 -10.35
C GLY A 249 4.56 4.32 -10.92
N PRO A 250 5.38 4.86 -11.82
CA PRO A 250 6.42 4.10 -12.49
C PRO A 250 7.50 3.67 -11.50
N GLN A 251 7.78 2.38 -11.46
CA GLN A 251 8.84 1.82 -10.62
C GLN A 251 10.20 2.10 -11.27
N LYS A 252 11.19 2.51 -10.48
CA LYS A 252 12.57 2.60 -10.96
C LYS A 252 13.08 1.20 -11.32
N ALA A 253 13.77 1.08 -12.43
CA ALA A 253 14.53 -0.14 -12.75
C ALA A 253 15.49 -0.44 -11.60
N GLY A 254 15.31 -1.57 -10.91
CA GLY A 254 16.07 -1.92 -9.70
C GLY A 254 15.46 -1.46 -8.38
N GLY A 255 14.30 -0.78 -8.38
CA GLY A 255 13.52 -0.50 -7.17
C GLY A 255 12.91 -1.78 -6.62
N PHE A 256 13.07 -2.02 -5.33
CA PHE A 256 12.55 -3.19 -4.62
C PHE A 256 11.01 -3.14 -4.54
N GLY A 257 10.34 -3.65 -5.59
CA GLY A 257 9.06 -4.27 -5.39
C GLY A 257 9.31 -5.68 -4.87
N PHE A 258 8.57 -6.13 -3.88
CA PHE A 258 8.48 -7.55 -3.57
C PHE A 258 7.92 -8.25 -4.83
N GLY A 259 8.80 -8.58 -5.76
CA GLY A 259 8.48 -9.44 -6.90
C GLY A 259 8.27 -8.84 -8.28
N GLY A 260 8.46 -7.57 -8.53
CA GLY A 260 8.24 -7.00 -9.87
C GLY A 260 9.33 -6.01 -10.32
N GLY A 261 10.57 -6.46 -10.51
CA GLY A 261 11.52 -5.74 -11.38
C GLY A 261 11.16 -5.96 -12.85
N PRO A 262 11.53 -5.02 -13.78
CA PRO A 262 11.37 -5.27 -15.20
C PRO A 262 12.05 -6.59 -15.56
N ARG A 263 11.31 -7.49 -16.17
CA ARG A 263 11.88 -8.73 -16.70
C ARG A 263 12.90 -8.38 -17.78
N GLY A 264 14.18 -8.54 -17.46
CA GLY A 264 15.20 -8.63 -18.50
C GLY A 264 14.96 -9.93 -19.30
N PRO A 265 15.13 -9.93 -20.64
CA PRO A 265 15.00 -11.14 -21.44
C PRO A 265 16.01 -12.18 -20.93
N GLY A 266 15.56 -13.28 -20.31
CA GLY A 266 16.37 -14.43 -19.97
C GLY A 266 16.78 -14.63 -18.50
N GLY A 267 16.27 -13.84 -17.53
CA GLY A 267 16.45 -14.16 -16.11
C GLY A 267 15.50 -15.28 -15.68
N PRO A 268 15.95 -16.32 -14.91
CA PRO A 268 15.05 -17.33 -14.37
C PRO A 268 14.02 -16.62 -13.47
N GLY A 269 12.73 -16.77 -13.82
CA GLY A 269 11.62 -16.14 -13.12
C GLY A 269 11.61 -16.55 -11.65
N ARG A 270 11.77 -15.59 -10.73
CA ARG A 270 11.49 -15.80 -9.32
C ARG A 270 9.98 -15.94 -9.14
N GLY A 271 9.51 -17.16 -9.11
CA GLY A 271 8.29 -17.60 -8.44
C GLY A 271 6.95 -16.99 -8.88
N GLY A 272 6.73 -16.69 -10.17
CA GLY A 272 5.45 -16.19 -10.64
C GLY A 272 4.87 -16.91 -11.84
N ASP A 273 5.70 -17.50 -12.68
CA ASP A 273 5.22 -18.15 -13.90
C ASP A 273 5.89 -19.51 -14.05
N ASN A 274 5.65 -20.41 -13.10
CA ASN A 274 6.04 -21.80 -13.31
C ASN A 274 4.91 -22.54 -14.00
N ALA A 275 4.83 -22.40 -15.32
CA ALA A 275 3.82 -23.04 -16.13
C ALA A 275 3.73 -24.56 -15.89
N GLN A 276 4.81 -25.19 -15.46
CA GLN A 276 4.83 -26.62 -15.14
C GLN A 276 4.11 -26.90 -13.81
N VAL A 277 4.31 -26.06 -12.78
CA VAL A 277 3.58 -26.17 -11.53
C VAL A 277 2.10 -25.81 -11.75
N GLU A 278 1.82 -24.77 -12.51
CA GLU A 278 0.44 -24.41 -12.85
C GLU A 278 -0.29 -25.54 -13.59
N ALA A 279 0.39 -26.17 -14.56
CA ALA A 279 -0.16 -27.34 -15.27
C ALA A 279 -0.39 -28.53 -14.35
N LEU A 280 0.52 -28.75 -13.37
CA LEU A 280 0.38 -29.80 -12.37
C LEU A 280 -0.84 -29.58 -11.46
N LEU A 281 -1.13 -28.31 -11.10
CA LEU A 281 -2.23 -27.97 -10.20
C LEU A 281 -3.59 -27.95 -10.90
N LYS A 282 -3.63 -27.70 -12.21
CA LYS A 282 -4.85 -27.71 -12.99
C LYS A 282 -5.42 -29.13 -13.09
N GLY A 283 -6.68 -29.30 -12.73
CA GLY A 283 -7.34 -30.62 -12.78
C GLY A 283 -7.13 -31.48 -11.54
N VAL A 284 -6.66 -30.92 -10.46
CA VAL A 284 -6.61 -31.59 -9.15
C VAL A 284 -7.91 -31.34 -8.40
N ASP A 285 -8.66 -32.42 -8.10
CA ASP A 285 -9.98 -32.37 -7.47
C ASP A 285 -9.96 -32.46 -5.93
N ASN A 286 -8.79 -32.47 -5.32
CA ASN A 286 -8.65 -32.45 -3.86
C ASN A 286 -9.15 -31.12 -3.29
N ARG A 287 -9.57 -31.10 -2.04
CA ARG A 287 -9.97 -29.88 -1.33
C ARG A 287 -8.90 -28.77 -1.48
N TRP A 288 -7.63 -29.16 -1.39
CA TRP A 288 -6.51 -28.30 -1.71
C TRP A 288 -5.59 -29.00 -2.72
N ALA A 289 -5.39 -28.38 -3.87
CA ALA A 289 -4.50 -28.90 -4.91
C ALA A 289 -3.04 -28.94 -4.41
N ALA A 290 -2.64 -27.94 -3.62
CA ALA A 290 -1.37 -27.93 -2.95
C ALA A 290 -1.41 -27.15 -1.65
N ALA A 291 -0.36 -27.36 -0.82
CA ALA A 291 -0.06 -26.55 0.36
C ALA A 291 1.32 -25.91 0.21
N GLY A 292 1.49 -24.68 0.66
CA GLY A 292 2.77 -23.97 0.71
C GLY A 292 2.87 -23.11 1.97
N ILE A 293 4.07 -22.64 2.31
CA ILE A 293 4.29 -21.85 3.52
C ILE A 293 4.00 -20.38 3.24
N GLY A 294 3.01 -19.84 3.97
CA GLY A 294 2.57 -18.46 3.83
C GLY A 294 1.74 -18.18 2.56
N SER A 295 0.79 -17.25 2.65
CA SER A 295 -0.08 -16.93 1.50
C SER A 295 0.68 -16.34 0.31
N MET A 296 1.78 -15.63 0.57
CA MET A 296 2.61 -15.05 -0.49
C MET A 296 3.25 -16.09 -1.41
N SER A 297 3.39 -17.34 -0.96
CA SER A 297 3.97 -18.42 -1.75
C SER A 297 2.97 -19.10 -2.67
N VAL A 298 1.67 -19.02 -2.38
CA VAL A 298 0.62 -19.76 -3.08
C VAL A 298 -0.36 -18.87 -3.83
N SER A 299 -0.49 -17.57 -3.48
CA SER A 299 -1.53 -16.69 -4.02
C SER A 299 -1.46 -16.49 -5.54
N ASP A 300 -0.26 -16.32 -6.10
CA ASP A 300 -0.12 -16.15 -7.56
C ASP A 300 -0.52 -17.43 -8.31
N LEU A 301 -0.15 -18.61 -7.76
CA LEU A 301 -0.57 -19.91 -8.33
C LEU A 301 -2.08 -20.11 -8.23
N GLU A 302 -2.70 -19.70 -7.12
CA GLU A 302 -4.15 -19.77 -6.92
C GLU A 302 -4.89 -18.89 -7.93
N LEU A 303 -4.41 -17.64 -8.13
CA LEU A 303 -4.98 -16.71 -9.11
C LEU A 303 -4.84 -17.22 -10.56
N ASN A 304 -3.67 -17.77 -10.90
CA ASN A 304 -3.39 -18.22 -12.27
C ASN A 304 -4.07 -19.54 -12.63
N THR A 305 -4.32 -20.40 -11.63
CA THR A 305 -4.87 -21.74 -11.87
C THR A 305 -6.36 -21.87 -11.54
N GLY A 306 -6.87 -21.02 -10.63
CA GLY A 306 -8.19 -21.16 -10.03
C GLY A 306 -8.30 -22.35 -9.06
N ALA A 307 -7.18 -23.04 -8.76
CA ALA A 307 -7.14 -24.16 -7.83
C ALA A 307 -7.08 -23.65 -6.38
N SER A 308 -7.75 -24.35 -5.46
CA SER A 308 -7.64 -24.02 -4.03
C SER A 308 -6.27 -24.42 -3.48
N LEU A 309 -5.57 -23.51 -2.86
CA LEU A 309 -4.26 -23.76 -2.26
C LEU A 309 -4.29 -23.43 -0.74
N MET A 310 -3.53 -24.21 0.05
CA MET A 310 -3.46 -24.02 1.49
C MET A 310 -2.22 -23.18 1.83
N ALA A 311 -2.43 -22.02 2.45
CA ALA A 311 -1.36 -21.21 3.04
C ALA A 311 -1.08 -21.66 4.47
N ILE A 312 -0.08 -22.51 4.67
CA ILE A 312 0.35 -22.95 5.99
C ILE A 312 1.00 -21.78 6.73
N GLY A 313 0.57 -21.53 7.96
CA GLY A 313 1.10 -20.46 8.79
C GLY A 313 0.60 -19.07 8.40
N GLY A 314 -0.56 -18.98 7.70
CA GLY A 314 -1.21 -17.70 7.38
C GLY A 314 -0.45 -16.83 6.39
N PHE A 315 -0.42 -15.51 6.61
CA PHE A 315 0.15 -14.55 5.67
C PHE A 315 1.67 -14.74 5.50
N THR A 316 2.40 -14.81 6.61
CA THR A 316 3.88 -14.88 6.61
C THR A 316 4.43 -16.30 6.75
N GLY A 317 3.60 -17.28 7.08
CA GLY A 317 4.03 -18.64 7.43
C GLY A 317 4.31 -18.83 8.93
N GLY A 318 4.02 -17.82 9.78
CA GLY A 318 4.32 -17.86 11.22
C GLY A 318 3.17 -18.27 12.12
N ASP A 319 1.93 -18.26 11.64
CA ASP A 319 0.76 -18.64 12.43
C ASP A 319 0.77 -20.16 12.74
N PRO A 320 0.38 -20.59 13.95
CA PRO A 320 0.32 -22.01 14.31
C PRO A 320 -0.93 -22.72 13.75
N SER A 321 -1.18 -22.54 12.47
CA SER A 321 -2.35 -23.11 11.77
C SER A 321 -2.05 -23.45 10.30
N PRO A 322 -2.39 -24.68 9.86
CA PRO A 322 -2.83 -25.81 10.68
C PRO A 322 -1.71 -26.30 11.60
N THR A 323 -2.08 -26.99 12.68
CA THR A 323 -1.09 -27.74 13.47
C THR A 323 -0.54 -28.93 12.68
N LEU A 324 0.63 -29.48 13.05
CA LEU A 324 1.18 -30.68 12.40
C LEU A 324 0.14 -31.82 12.42
N THR A 325 -0.51 -32.09 13.52
CA THR A 325 -1.54 -33.14 13.63
C THR A 325 -2.72 -32.91 12.69
N GLN A 326 -3.20 -31.66 12.57
CA GLN A 326 -4.27 -31.33 11.63
C GLN A 326 -3.83 -31.51 10.19
N PHE A 327 -2.61 -31.10 9.85
CA PHE A 327 -2.06 -31.28 8.51
C PHE A 327 -1.91 -32.75 8.14
N GLN A 328 -1.40 -33.57 9.06
CA GLN A 328 -1.30 -35.02 8.90
C GLN A 328 -2.66 -35.66 8.65
N GLN A 329 -3.70 -35.21 9.38
CA GLN A 329 -5.08 -35.68 9.16
C GLN A 329 -5.59 -35.28 7.76
N TYR A 330 -5.37 -34.03 7.33
CA TYR A 330 -5.77 -33.60 5.98
C TYR A 330 -5.09 -34.40 4.87
N VAL A 331 -3.83 -34.80 5.06
CA VAL A 331 -3.09 -35.65 4.12
C VAL A 331 -3.65 -37.07 4.17
N ALA A 332 -3.91 -37.64 5.35
CA ALA A 332 -4.47 -38.97 5.52
C ALA A 332 -5.87 -39.09 4.90
N ASP A 333 -6.68 -38.04 5.00
CA ASP A 333 -8.01 -37.95 4.40
C ASP A 333 -7.99 -37.64 2.88
N GLY A 334 -6.80 -37.52 2.28
CA GLY A 334 -6.65 -37.21 0.87
C GLY A 334 -7.07 -35.79 0.47
N GLN A 335 -7.16 -34.87 1.46
CA GLN A 335 -7.65 -33.51 1.19
C GLN A 335 -6.59 -32.60 0.55
N VAL A 336 -5.28 -32.90 0.72
CA VAL A 336 -4.16 -32.14 0.14
C VAL A 336 -3.41 -33.03 -0.83
N ARG A 337 -3.23 -32.57 -2.07
CA ARG A 337 -2.55 -33.36 -3.11
C ARG A 337 -1.02 -33.16 -3.08
N TYR A 338 -0.58 -31.92 -3.15
CA TYR A 338 0.84 -31.58 -3.23
C TYR A 338 1.30 -30.70 -2.08
N PHE A 339 2.61 -30.73 -1.80
CA PHE A 339 3.27 -29.76 -0.93
C PHE A 339 4.40 -29.08 -1.73
N LEU A 340 4.39 -27.74 -1.73
CA LEU A 340 5.38 -26.91 -2.42
C LEU A 340 6.42 -26.43 -1.39
N ALA A 341 7.57 -27.09 -1.37
CA ALA A 341 8.60 -26.82 -0.35
C ALA A 341 9.42 -25.56 -0.65
N ASP A 342 9.58 -25.22 -1.91
CA ASP A 342 10.41 -24.11 -2.35
C ASP A 342 9.66 -23.19 -3.30
N SER A 343 8.68 -22.48 -2.75
CA SER A 343 8.01 -21.39 -3.45
C SER A 343 8.77 -20.06 -3.34
N GLY A 344 10.04 -20.09 -2.92
CA GLY A 344 11.05 -19.04 -3.11
C GLY A 344 10.85 -17.70 -2.38
N ARG A 345 9.80 -17.54 -1.55
CA ARG A 345 9.48 -16.28 -0.85
C ARG A 345 9.23 -16.41 0.64
N GLY A 346 9.43 -17.57 1.23
CA GLY A 346 9.57 -17.68 2.67
C GLY A 346 10.85 -16.97 3.10
N GLY A 347 10.78 -16.11 4.13
CA GLY A 347 11.88 -15.27 4.60
C GLY A 347 13.25 -15.92 4.71
N PRO A 348 14.30 -15.21 5.17
CA PRO A 348 15.67 -15.69 5.18
C PRO A 348 15.78 -17.10 5.79
N PRO A 349 16.67 -17.97 5.28
CA PRO A 349 16.94 -19.26 5.90
C PRO A 349 17.29 -19.04 7.38
N GLY A 350 16.51 -19.59 8.30
CA GLY A 350 16.69 -19.42 9.74
C GLY A 350 15.48 -18.88 10.49
N HIS A 351 14.46 -18.36 9.82
CA HIS A 351 13.22 -17.90 10.46
C HIS A 351 12.03 -18.88 10.37
N ARG A 352 12.26 -20.10 9.93
CA ARG A 352 11.25 -21.16 9.98
C ARG A 352 11.26 -21.74 11.39
N SER A 353 10.49 -21.13 12.28
CA SER A 353 10.20 -21.66 13.63
C SER A 353 8.73 -22.02 13.74
N GLY A 354 8.39 -22.96 14.61
CA GLY A 354 7.01 -23.35 14.85
C GLY A 354 6.44 -24.35 13.85
N THR A 355 5.13 -24.39 13.77
CA THR A 355 4.35 -25.42 13.08
C THR A 355 4.66 -25.59 11.60
N ALA A 356 4.97 -24.50 10.88
CA ALA A 356 5.37 -24.58 9.47
C ALA A 356 6.67 -25.36 9.27
N SER A 357 7.65 -25.21 10.19
CA SER A 357 8.88 -25.99 10.17
C SER A 357 8.64 -27.47 10.49
N GLU A 358 7.79 -27.76 11.47
CA GLU A 358 7.41 -29.13 11.83
C GLU A 358 6.74 -29.84 10.64
N ILE A 359 5.80 -29.17 9.97
CA ILE A 359 5.11 -29.70 8.79
C ILE A 359 6.11 -29.96 7.66
N THR A 360 6.99 -29.00 7.37
CA THR A 360 7.99 -29.15 6.32
C THR A 360 8.89 -30.36 6.59
N THR A 361 9.43 -30.45 7.80
CA THR A 361 10.30 -31.58 8.21
C THR A 361 9.57 -32.92 8.10
N TRP A 362 8.32 -32.98 8.54
CA TRP A 362 7.51 -34.20 8.42
C TRP A 362 7.28 -34.59 6.96
N VAL A 363 6.97 -33.64 6.07
CA VAL A 363 6.81 -33.92 4.64
C VAL A 363 8.10 -34.43 4.02
N GLU A 364 9.23 -33.79 4.30
CA GLU A 364 10.55 -34.18 3.80
C GLU A 364 10.97 -35.60 4.23
N GLN A 365 10.54 -36.02 5.41
CA GLN A 365 10.85 -37.36 5.96
C GLN A 365 9.95 -38.49 5.42
N ASN A 366 8.74 -38.15 4.96
CA ASN A 366 7.72 -39.17 4.64
C ASN A 366 7.35 -39.24 3.15
N PHE A 367 7.80 -38.28 2.32
CA PHE A 367 7.43 -38.23 0.92
C PHE A 367 8.61 -37.96 0.00
N THR A 368 8.56 -38.49 -1.22
CA THR A 368 9.64 -38.32 -2.20
C THR A 368 9.55 -36.97 -2.89
N LYS A 369 10.64 -36.21 -2.88
CA LYS A 369 10.73 -34.94 -3.60
C LYS A 369 10.77 -35.12 -5.12
N LYS A 370 10.11 -34.21 -5.85
CA LYS A 370 10.21 -34.08 -7.30
C LYS A 370 10.54 -32.61 -7.62
N ASP A 371 11.36 -32.38 -8.63
CA ASP A 371 11.53 -31.05 -9.21
C ASP A 371 10.53 -30.83 -10.34
N VAL A 372 9.79 -29.74 -10.27
CA VAL A 372 8.82 -29.32 -11.30
C VAL A 372 9.13 -27.89 -11.67
N GLY A 373 9.88 -27.69 -12.74
CA GLY A 373 10.25 -26.35 -13.22
C GLY A 373 11.08 -25.54 -12.24
N GLY A 374 11.96 -26.19 -11.48
CA GLY A 374 12.79 -25.56 -10.45
C GLY A 374 12.10 -25.37 -9.09
N THR A 375 10.87 -25.88 -8.95
CA THR A 375 10.15 -25.90 -7.66
C THR A 375 10.17 -27.30 -7.09
N THR A 376 10.57 -27.45 -5.83
CA THR A 376 10.50 -28.73 -5.13
C THR A 376 9.06 -29.03 -4.71
N VAL A 377 8.52 -30.14 -5.23
CA VAL A 377 7.14 -30.57 -5.00
C VAL A 377 7.14 -31.96 -4.38
N TYR A 378 6.30 -32.19 -3.39
CA TYR A 378 6.04 -33.51 -2.81
C TYR A 378 4.60 -33.94 -3.14
N ASP A 379 4.43 -35.17 -3.65
CA ASP A 379 3.12 -35.77 -3.86
C ASP A 379 2.69 -36.50 -2.59
N LEU A 380 1.73 -35.89 -1.87
CA LEU A 380 1.31 -36.38 -0.55
C LEU A 380 0.38 -37.60 -0.60
N GLN A 381 0.01 -38.07 -1.82
CA GLN A 381 -0.75 -39.32 -2.00
C GLN A 381 0.14 -40.49 -2.44
N SER A 382 1.39 -40.25 -2.80
CA SER A 382 2.37 -41.30 -3.08
C SER A 382 3.37 -41.39 -1.91
N LYS A 383 3.20 -42.38 -1.02
CA LYS A 383 4.19 -42.66 0.03
C LYS A 383 5.53 -42.99 -0.59
N ALA A 384 6.61 -42.61 0.09
CA ALA A 384 7.99 -42.92 -0.28
C ALA A 384 8.24 -44.44 -0.27
#